data_c3634f9ea99a9bdecd45f39dcef923e6
#
_entry.id   c3634f9ea99a9bdecd45f39dcef923e6
#
_cell.length_a   1.000
_cell.length_b   1.000
_cell.length_c   1.000
_cell.angle_alpha   90.00
_cell.angle_beta   90.00
_cell.angle_gamma   90.00
#
_symmetry.space_group_name_H-M   'P 1'
#
loop_
_entity.id
_entity.type
_entity.pdbx_description
1 polymer ?
#
loop_
_entity_poly.entity_id
_entity_poly.type
_entity_poly.pdbx_seq_one_letter_code
_entity_poly.pdbx_strand_id
1 'polypeptide(L)'
;MSRQNYTFTSESVSEGHPDKVCDQISDAVLDAFLSEEPEARVAAETFATTNRVVIGGEVGLADQDKLKDYMGKIEQITRDCIKGIGYEQDKFHWKTVEVTNLLHEQSAHIAQGVDASDNKDEGAGDQGIMFGYATKETEELMPAPIQYSHAILRRLAEVRKDGTAPQLGPDAKSQLSVVYKDGKPVGVSSIVLSTQHLDEAMTSDDIRELVEPYILEVLPSGWVTAETAWHVNPTGKFVIGGPDGDAGLTGRKIIVDTYGGAAPHGGGAFSGKDPTKVDRSAAYAARYLAKNVVASGMAEKCTIQLSYAIGVSAPLSIYCDTFGTGQVADAAIEKAIDQAMDLTPRGIRSKLGLNKPIYQRTAAYGHFGRTPDADGGFSWEATDLADALKNAV
;
A
#
# COMPACT_ATOMS: atom_id res chain seq x y z
N MET A 1 -12.19 -23.24 18.29
CA MET A 1 -13.21 -22.16 18.30
C MET A 1 -12.49 -20.85 18.07
N SER A 2 -12.89 -20.05 17.08
CA SER A 2 -12.34 -18.71 16.88
C SER A 2 -12.74 -17.81 18.06
N ARG A 3 -11.83 -16.93 18.50
CA ARG A 3 -12.10 -15.95 19.55
C ARG A 3 -13.18 -15.00 19.06
N GLN A 4 -14.28 -14.83 19.82
CA GLN A 4 -15.42 -14.02 19.40
C GLN A 4 -15.41 -12.60 20.00
N ASN A 5 -14.91 -12.46 21.24
CA ASN A 5 -14.84 -11.18 21.93
C ASN A 5 -13.38 -10.82 22.21
N TYR A 6 -12.92 -9.72 21.61
CA TYR A 6 -11.53 -9.27 21.70
C TYR A 6 -11.40 -7.82 21.27
N THR A 7 -10.24 -7.24 21.53
CA THR A 7 -9.81 -5.98 20.95
C THR A 7 -8.66 -6.26 19.98
N PHE A 8 -8.72 -5.69 18.79
CA PHE A 8 -7.64 -5.77 17.81
C PHE A 8 -7.19 -4.37 17.39
N THR A 9 -5.89 -4.18 17.26
CA THR A 9 -5.28 -2.88 17.02
C THR A 9 -4.47 -2.91 15.72
N SER A 10 -4.64 -1.89 14.90
CA SER A 10 -3.79 -1.62 13.74
C SER A 10 -3.36 -0.16 13.74
N GLU A 11 -2.25 0.11 13.09
CA GLU A 11 -1.72 1.45 12.88
C GLU A 11 -1.58 1.79 11.41
N SER A 12 -1.61 3.07 11.10
CA SER A 12 -1.29 3.65 9.80
C SER A 12 -0.36 4.84 9.95
N VAL A 13 0.32 5.19 8.86
CA VAL A 13 1.16 6.37 8.78
C VAL A 13 0.79 7.21 7.55
N SER A 14 0.97 8.53 7.66
CA SER A 14 0.63 9.47 6.59
C SER A 14 1.63 9.46 5.43
N GLU A 15 1.27 10.17 4.37
CA GLU A 15 2.14 10.40 3.20
C GLU A 15 3.47 11.10 3.57
N GLY A 16 3.49 11.87 4.66
CA GLY A 16 4.69 12.57 5.15
C GLY A 16 5.56 11.74 6.09
N HIS A 17 5.15 10.55 6.52
CA HIS A 17 6.00 9.67 7.30
C HIS A 17 7.30 9.36 6.54
N PRO A 18 8.50 9.34 7.17
CA PRO A 18 9.77 9.15 6.46
C PRO A 18 9.81 7.97 5.50
N ASP A 19 9.33 6.79 5.93
CA ASP A 19 9.30 5.61 5.08
C ASP A 19 8.31 5.79 3.91
N LYS A 20 7.17 6.48 4.12
CA LYS A 20 6.19 6.73 3.06
C LYS A 20 6.63 7.83 2.08
N VAL A 21 7.44 8.77 2.51
CA VAL A 21 8.15 9.68 1.60
C VAL A 21 9.03 8.87 0.64
N CYS A 22 9.78 7.90 1.16
CA CYS A 22 10.63 7.03 0.35
C CYS A 22 9.83 6.15 -0.62
N ASP A 23 8.74 5.54 -0.15
CA ASP A 23 7.85 4.73 -0.98
C ASP A 23 7.25 5.55 -2.13
N GLN A 24 6.79 6.78 -1.86
CA GLN A 24 6.23 7.66 -2.89
C GLN A 24 7.27 8.12 -3.91
N ILE A 25 8.50 8.41 -3.48
CA ILE A 25 9.60 8.76 -4.40
C ILE A 25 9.94 7.58 -5.31
N SER A 26 10.06 6.38 -4.74
CA SER A 26 10.35 5.16 -5.50
C SER A 26 9.26 4.85 -6.53
N ASP A 27 7.99 5.02 -6.16
CA ASP A 27 6.86 4.82 -7.08
C ASP A 27 6.71 5.99 -8.08
N ALA A 28 7.10 7.22 -7.75
CA ALA A 28 7.16 8.33 -8.71
C ALA A 28 8.23 8.08 -9.80
N VAL A 29 9.36 7.50 -9.43
CA VAL A 29 10.38 7.04 -10.38
C VAL A 29 9.79 5.94 -11.28
N LEU A 30 9.14 4.93 -10.70
CA LEU A 30 8.48 3.86 -11.46
C LEU A 30 7.46 4.42 -12.46
N ASP A 31 6.57 5.31 -12.02
CA ASP A 31 5.54 5.89 -12.88
C ASP A 31 6.14 6.71 -14.04
N ALA A 32 7.25 7.43 -13.79
CA ALA A 32 7.93 8.15 -14.85
C ALA A 32 8.45 7.21 -15.95
N PHE A 33 9.04 6.08 -15.59
CA PHE A 33 9.53 5.09 -16.55
C PHE A 33 8.38 4.37 -17.28
N LEU A 34 7.31 3.98 -16.56
CA LEU A 34 6.14 3.35 -17.19
C LEU A 34 5.35 4.31 -18.10
N SER A 35 5.41 5.61 -17.85
CA SER A 35 4.82 6.61 -18.74
C SER A 35 5.51 6.66 -20.09
N GLU A 36 6.81 6.36 -20.14
CA GLU A 36 7.59 6.30 -21.36
C GLU A 36 7.46 4.96 -22.06
N GLU A 37 7.55 3.88 -21.31
CA GLU A 37 7.50 2.51 -21.83
C GLU A 37 6.74 1.59 -20.87
N PRO A 38 5.59 1.02 -21.30
CA PRO A 38 4.79 0.13 -20.46
C PRO A 38 5.54 -1.13 -19.97
N GLU A 39 6.58 -1.55 -20.68
CA GLU A 39 7.42 -2.70 -20.32
C GLU A 39 8.74 -2.28 -19.64
N ALA A 40 8.83 -1.03 -19.16
CA ALA A 40 9.99 -0.55 -18.42
C ALA A 40 10.30 -1.45 -17.22
N ARG A 41 11.58 -1.67 -16.96
CA ARG A 41 12.08 -2.42 -15.81
C ARG A 41 12.56 -1.44 -14.75
N VAL A 42 12.02 -1.55 -13.54
CA VAL A 42 12.37 -0.66 -12.43
C VAL A 42 12.42 -1.46 -11.14
N ALA A 43 13.51 -1.27 -10.40
CA ALA A 43 13.68 -1.68 -9.03
C ALA A 43 14.40 -0.52 -8.31
N ALA A 44 13.65 0.48 -7.85
CA ALA A 44 14.15 1.70 -7.24
C ALA A 44 13.87 1.72 -5.74
N GLU A 45 14.92 1.87 -4.94
CA GLU A 45 14.85 2.02 -3.50
C GLU A 45 15.34 3.41 -3.09
N THR A 46 14.65 4.01 -2.14
CA THR A 46 14.93 5.37 -1.65
C THR A 46 15.25 5.32 -0.17
N PHE A 47 16.30 6.02 0.22
CA PHE A 47 16.63 6.37 1.59
C PHE A 47 16.52 7.88 1.77
N ALA A 48 15.85 8.35 2.82
CA ALA A 48 15.73 9.77 3.14
C ALA A 48 16.10 10.03 4.60
N THR A 49 16.78 11.13 4.83
CA THR A 49 17.17 11.62 6.15
C THR A 49 17.27 13.15 6.11
N THR A 50 17.76 13.79 7.20
CA THR A 50 17.94 15.24 7.29
C THR A 50 18.60 15.80 6.03
N ASN A 51 17.86 16.65 5.30
CA ASN A 51 18.27 17.36 4.08
C ASN A 51 18.88 16.46 2.98
N ARG A 52 18.62 15.16 2.96
CA ARG A 52 19.18 14.25 1.95
C ARG A 52 18.23 13.15 1.54
N VAL A 53 18.21 12.86 0.23
CA VAL A 53 17.56 11.72 -0.38
C VAL A 53 18.58 10.99 -1.25
N VAL A 54 18.68 9.68 -1.09
CA VAL A 54 19.51 8.80 -1.92
C VAL A 54 18.59 7.79 -2.59
N ILE A 55 18.69 7.66 -3.91
CA ILE A 55 17.91 6.71 -4.71
C ILE A 55 18.89 5.76 -5.38
N GLY A 56 18.70 4.47 -5.16
CA GLY A 56 19.54 3.42 -5.73
C GLY A 56 18.71 2.31 -6.35
N GLY A 57 19.35 1.43 -7.08
CA GLY A 57 18.70 0.30 -7.72
C GLY A 57 18.90 0.27 -9.24
N GLU A 58 18.01 -0.43 -9.93
CA GLU A 58 18.17 -0.75 -11.34
C GLU A 58 16.96 -0.26 -12.15
N VAL A 59 17.24 0.29 -13.34
CA VAL A 59 16.22 0.76 -14.28
C VAL A 59 16.56 0.33 -15.70
N GLY A 60 15.56 0.14 -16.56
CA GLY A 60 15.77 -0.23 -17.95
C GLY A 60 14.63 0.22 -18.84
N LEU A 61 15.00 0.78 -20.00
CA LEU A 61 14.15 1.05 -21.16
C LEU A 61 14.79 0.40 -22.39
N ALA A 62 13.98 0.05 -23.37
CA ALA A 62 14.49 -0.47 -24.64
C ALA A 62 15.29 0.61 -25.40
N ASP A 63 14.88 1.88 -25.28
CA ASP A 63 15.55 3.03 -25.90
C ASP A 63 16.58 3.64 -24.93
N GLN A 64 17.87 3.50 -25.25
CA GLN A 64 18.99 3.94 -24.43
C GLN A 64 19.13 5.48 -24.34
N ASP A 65 18.73 6.22 -25.37
CA ASP A 65 18.75 7.69 -25.33
C ASP A 65 17.67 8.20 -24.38
N LYS A 66 16.49 7.58 -24.39
CA LYS A 66 15.42 7.86 -23.44
C LYS A 66 15.82 7.47 -22.01
N LEU A 67 16.46 6.32 -21.81
CA LEU A 67 16.96 5.91 -20.49
C LEU A 67 17.86 7.01 -19.90
N LYS A 68 18.82 7.51 -20.69
CA LYS A 68 19.72 8.57 -20.23
C LYS A 68 18.98 9.88 -19.92
N ASP A 69 17.98 10.25 -20.71
CA ASP A 69 17.16 11.44 -20.47
C ASP A 69 16.35 11.30 -19.15
N TYR A 70 15.72 10.16 -18.92
CA TYR A 70 14.96 9.91 -17.68
C TYR A 70 15.87 9.83 -16.45
N MET A 71 17.07 9.25 -16.58
CA MET A 71 18.08 9.26 -15.51
C MET A 71 18.46 10.70 -15.11
N GLY A 72 18.48 11.63 -16.05
CA GLY A 72 18.71 13.05 -15.80
C GLY A 72 17.55 13.77 -15.10
N LYS A 73 16.33 13.21 -15.12
CA LYS A 73 15.11 13.80 -14.51
C LYS A 73 14.85 13.34 -13.08
N ILE A 74 15.59 12.36 -12.56
CA ILE A 74 15.34 11.73 -11.24
C ILE A 74 15.31 12.78 -10.11
N GLU A 75 16.23 13.74 -10.13
CA GLU A 75 16.23 14.81 -9.13
C GLU A 75 14.93 15.63 -9.16
N GLN A 76 14.46 16.01 -10.35
CA GLN A 76 13.22 16.79 -10.49
C GLN A 76 11.99 15.97 -10.04
N ILE A 77 11.90 14.70 -10.44
CA ILE A 77 10.84 13.78 -10.02
C ILE A 77 10.78 13.69 -8.49
N THR A 78 11.95 13.55 -7.85
CA THR A 78 12.07 13.51 -6.39
C THR A 78 11.57 14.80 -5.74
N ARG A 79 11.99 15.97 -6.26
CA ARG A 79 11.58 17.28 -5.76
C ARG A 79 10.07 17.50 -5.90
N ASP A 80 9.51 17.12 -7.03
CA ASP A 80 8.07 17.25 -7.30
C ASP A 80 7.25 16.34 -6.37
N CYS A 81 7.72 15.14 -6.08
CA CYS A 81 7.11 14.25 -5.10
C CYS A 81 7.12 14.87 -3.70
N ILE A 82 8.26 15.34 -3.20
CA ILE A 82 8.41 15.99 -1.89
C ILE A 82 7.54 17.25 -1.79
N LYS A 83 7.45 18.03 -2.88
CA LYS A 83 6.57 19.20 -2.98
C LYS A 83 5.09 18.81 -2.88
N GLY A 84 4.67 17.74 -3.56
CA GLY A 84 3.30 17.22 -3.53
C GLY A 84 2.89 16.74 -2.14
N ILE A 85 3.81 16.18 -1.37
CA ILE A 85 3.63 15.81 0.04
C ILE A 85 3.46 17.07 0.91
N GLY A 86 4.17 18.18 0.59
CA GLY A 86 4.06 19.46 1.27
C GLY A 86 5.21 19.74 2.24
N TYR A 87 6.40 19.17 2.03
CA TYR A 87 7.57 19.48 2.85
C TYR A 87 8.24 20.79 2.46
N GLU A 88 8.16 21.77 3.37
CA GLU A 88 8.81 23.08 3.32
C GLU A 88 9.48 23.45 4.65
N GLN A 89 9.91 22.46 5.44
CA GLN A 89 10.62 22.72 6.70
C GLN A 89 12.14 22.90 6.47
N ASP A 90 12.81 23.57 7.38
CA ASP A 90 14.19 24.05 7.24
C ASP A 90 15.18 22.99 6.77
N LYS A 91 15.13 21.79 7.38
CA LYS A 91 16.06 20.71 7.08
C LYS A 91 15.48 19.55 6.24
N PHE A 92 14.30 19.76 5.66
CA PHE A 92 13.73 18.89 4.64
C PHE A 92 12.74 19.68 3.79
N HIS A 93 13.25 20.25 2.70
CA HIS A 93 12.49 21.14 1.83
C HIS A 93 12.68 20.74 0.37
N TRP A 94 11.60 20.68 -0.40
CA TRP A 94 11.63 20.24 -1.80
C TRP A 94 12.60 21.02 -2.69
N LYS A 95 12.88 22.31 -2.39
CA LYS A 95 13.83 23.16 -3.15
C LYS A 95 15.29 22.87 -2.83
N THR A 96 15.59 22.54 -1.57
CA THR A 96 16.97 22.57 -1.04
C THR A 96 17.51 21.21 -0.65
N VAL A 97 16.66 20.17 -0.56
CA VAL A 97 17.09 18.81 -0.24
C VAL A 97 18.15 18.33 -1.24
N GLU A 98 19.22 17.73 -0.74
CA GLU A 98 20.25 17.12 -1.59
C GLU A 98 19.76 15.78 -2.11
N VAL A 99 19.72 15.61 -3.44
CA VAL A 99 19.32 14.37 -4.09
C VAL A 99 20.55 13.69 -4.70
N THR A 100 20.80 12.44 -4.29
CA THR A 100 21.85 11.60 -4.82
C THR A 100 21.24 10.47 -5.63
N ASN A 101 21.43 10.47 -6.95
CA ASN A 101 20.98 9.43 -7.85
C ASN A 101 22.09 8.39 -8.05
N LEU A 102 21.87 7.16 -7.57
CA LEU A 102 22.73 5.98 -7.72
C LEU A 102 22.06 4.89 -8.55
N LEU A 103 20.96 5.21 -9.25
CA LEU A 103 20.32 4.27 -10.16
C LEU A 103 21.30 3.92 -11.29
N HIS A 104 21.27 2.68 -11.73
CA HIS A 104 22.06 2.21 -12.86
C HIS A 104 21.22 1.33 -13.79
N GLU A 105 21.75 1.09 -14.99
CA GLU A 105 21.08 0.24 -15.98
C GLU A 105 21.03 -1.22 -15.52
N GLN A 106 19.87 -1.87 -15.72
CA GLN A 106 19.70 -3.28 -15.39
C GLN A 106 20.64 -4.17 -16.22
N SER A 107 21.29 -5.12 -15.55
CA SER A 107 22.17 -6.10 -16.19
C SER A 107 21.42 -6.97 -17.19
N ALA A 108 21.97 -7.10 -18.41
CA ALA A 108 21.42 -7.96 -19.48
C ALA A 108 21.29 -9.45 -19.08
N HIS A 109 22.05 -9.91 -18.08
CA HIS A 109 21.99 -11.30 -17.59
C HIS A 109 20.72 -11.58 -16.78
N ILE A 110 20.16 -10.60 -16.08
CA ILE A 110 18.93 -10.74 -15.31
C ILE A 110 17.74 -10.83 -16.28
N ALA A 111 17.74 -10.02 -17.32
CA ALA A 111 16.71 -10.03 -18.37
C ALA A 111 16.59 -11.41 -19.05
N GLN A 112 17.71 -12.07 -19.39
CA GLN A 112 17.71 -13.39 -20.04
C GLN A 112 17.04 -14.52 -19.25
N GLY A 113 17.03 -14.45 -17.93
CA GLY A 113 16.43 -15.48 -17.06
C GLY A 113 14.90 -15.38 -16.93
N VAL A 114 14.36 -14.19 -17.18
CA VAL A 114 12.97 -13.83 -16.89
C VAL A 114 12.16 -13.61 -18.18
N ASP A 115 12.78 -13.07 -19.23
CA ASP A 115 12.10 -12.71 -20.46
C ASP A 115 11.58 -13.94 -21.23
N ALA A 116 10.41 -13.76 -21.86
CA ALA A 116 9.83 -14.75 -22.75
C ALA A 116 10.75 -15.01 -23.95
N SER A 117 10.89 -16.26 -24.36
CA SER A 117 11.52 -16.67 -25.62
C SER A 117 10.53 -17.46 -26.46
N ASP A 118 10.85 -17.72 -27.72
CA ASP A 118 9.96 -18.42 -28.68
C ASP A 118 9.35 -19.75 -28.16
N ASN A 119 9.90 -20.34 -27.10
CA ASN A 119 9.46 -21.60 -26.50
C ASN A 119 9.25 -21.53 -24.97
N LYS A 120 9.23 -20.34 -24.36
CA LYS A 120 9.11 -20.21 -22.89
C LYS A 120 8.29 -18.97 -22.54
N ASP A 121 7.21 -19.16 -21.75
CA ASP A 121 6.50 -18.04 -21.14
C ASP A 121 7.38 -17.29 -20.13
N GLU A 122 7.06 -16.02 -19.94
CA GLU A 122 7.72 -15.19 -18.93
C GLU A 122 7.60 -15.84 -17.55
N GLY A 123 8.74 -16.16 -16.94
CA GLY A 123 8.80 -16.73 -15.60
C GLY A 123 8.77 -15.65 -14.53
N ALA A 124 8.45 -16.07 -13.29
CA ALA A 124 8.58 -15.17 -12.14
C ALA A 124 10.04 -14.70 -11.98
N GLY A 125 10.23 -13.40 -11.75
CA GLY A 125 11.56 -12.81 -11.59
C GLY A 125 12.27 -13.18 -10.29
N ASP A 126 11.52 -13.72 -9.33
CA ASP A 126 12.05 -14.21 -8.05
C ASP A 126 11.15 -15.31 -7.50
N GLN A 127 11.63 -16.00 -6.48
CA GLN A 127 10.80 -16.86 -5.63
C GLN A 127 10.05 -16.00 -4.62
N GLY A 128 8.89 -16.45 -4.15
CA GLY A 128 8.17 -15.74 -3.08
C GLY A 128 6.83 -16.34 -2.75
N ILE A 129 6.27 -15.87 -1.63
CA ILE A 129 4.90 -16.12 -1.20
C ILE A 129 4.17 -14.80 -1.03
N MET A 130 2.97 -14.70 -1.55
CA MET A 130 2.15 -13.50 -1.50
C MET A 130 0.80 -13.84 -0.92
N PHE A 131 0.26 -12.92 -0.10
CA PHE A 131 -1.02 -13.10 0.56
C PHE A 131 -2.02 -12.05 0.13
N GLY A 132 -3.26 -12.50 -0.09
CA GLY A 132 -4.43 -11.69 -0.22
C GLY A 132 -5.40 -11.95 0.94
N TYR A 133 -6.11 -10.94 1.39
CA TYR A 133 -7.12 -11.06 2.42
C TYR A 133 -8.32 -10.19 2.11
N ALA A 134 -9.51 -10.66 2.49
CA ALA A 134 -10.74 -9.87 2.49
C ALA A 134 -11.64 -10.34 3.64
N THR A 135 -12.42 -9.41 4.18
CA THR A 135 -13.39 -9.66 5.27
C THR A 135 -14.54 -8.67 5.17
N LYS A 136 -15.76 -9.09 5.53
CA LYS A 136 -16.97 -8.24 5.53
C LYS A 136 -17.04 -7.27 6.73
N GLU A 137 -15.91 -6.78 7.20
CA GLU A 137 -15.87 -5.85 8.33
C GLU A 137 -16.14 -4.40 7.92
N THR A 138 -15.78 -4.03 6.69
CA THR A 138 -16.01 -2.72 6.09
C THR A 138 -16.58 -2.88 4.67
N GLU A 139 -17.08 -1.80 4.08
CA GLU A 139 -17.61 -1.80 2.70
C GLU A 139 -16.54 -2.16 1.66
N GLU A 140 -15.28 -1.77 1.94
CA GLU A 140 -14.12 -2.08 1.09
C GLU A 140 -13.66 -3.54 1.22
N LEU A 141 -14.31 -4.32 2.09
CA LEU A 141 -13.93 -5.68 2.44
C LEU A 141 -12.52 -5.76 3.04
N MET A 142 -12.23 -4.84 3.96
CA MET A 142 -10.96 -4.73 4.70
C MET A 142 -11.16 -4.92 6.20
N PRO A 143 -10.09 -5.28 6.95
CA PRO A 143 -10.13 -5.22 8.41
C PRO A 143 -10.38 -3.81 8.90
N ALA A 144 -11.35 -3.65 9.80
CA ALA A 144 -11.79 -2.34 10.29
C ALA A 144 -10.66 -1.50 10.94
N PRO A 145 -9.77 -2.06 11.78
CA PRO A 145 -8.73 -1.25 12.44
C PRO A 145 -7.78 -0.56 11.45
N ILE A 146 -7.30 -1.26 10.43
CA ILE A 146 -6.38 -0.66 9.44
C ILE A 146 -7.13 0.27 8.49
N GLN A 147 -8.32 -0.09 8.03
CA GLN A 147 -9.11 0.72 7.10
C GLN A 147 -9.44 2.09 7.69
N TYR A 148 -9.91 2.13 8.94
CA TYR A 148 -10.21 3.39 9.60
C TYR A 148 -8.96 4.16 10.04
N SER A 149 -7.85 3.48 10.38
CA SER A 149 -6.57 4.17 10.61
C SER A 149 -6.09 4.90 9.35
N HIS A 150 -6.22 4.30 8.17
CA HIS A 150 -5.95 4.97 6.89
C HIS A 150 -6.91 6.14 6.63
N ALA A 151 -8.21 5.93 6.86
CA ALA A 151 -9.24 6.94 6.61
C ALA A 151 -9.00 8.21 7.45
N ILE A 152 -8.62 8.07 8.72
CA ILE A 152 -8.27 9.20 9.60
C ILE A 152 -7.13 10.01 8.98
N LEU A 153 -6.01 9.37 8.64
CA LEU A 153 -4.85 10.09 8.14
C LEU A 153 -5.07 10.71 6.76
N ARG A 154 -5.82 10.04 5.91
CA ARG A 154 -6.22 10.59 4.61
C ARG A 154 -7.08 11.85 4.78
N ARG A 155 -8.07 11.80 5.69
CA ARG A 155 -8.90 12.97 5.99
C ARG A 155 -8.10 14.14 6.54
N LEU A 156 -7.15 13.88 7.44
CA LEU A 156 -6.26 14.92 7.96
C LEU A 156 -5.34 15.51 6.87
N ALA A 157 -4.87 14.68 5.93
CA ALA A 157 -4.09 15.19 4.80
C ALA A 157 -4.93 16.05 3.85
N GLU A 158 -6.20 15.70 3.61
CA GLU A 158 -7.14 16.49 2.82
C GLU A 158 -7.34 17.88 3.43
N VAL A 159 -7.72 17.97 4.70
CA VAL A 159 -7.96 19.27 5.37
C VAL A 159 -6.70 20.11 5.56
N ARG A 160 -5.53 19.46 5.63
CA ARG A 160 -4.25 20.15 5.58
C ARG A 160 -4.00 20.78 4.21
N LYS A 161 -4.18 20.01 3.13
CA LYS A 161 -3.88 20.44 1.75
C LYS A 161 -4.86 21.46 1.22
N ASP A 162 -6.13 21.40 1.60
CA ASP A 162 -7.15 22.37 1.18
C ASP A 162 -7.12 23.68 2.02
N GLY A 163 -6.29 23.72 3.06
CA GLY A 163 -6.13 24.88 3.92
C GLY A 163 -7.17 25.03 5.02
N THR A 164 -8.03 24.03 5.25
CA THR A 164 -9.02 24.01 6.34
C THR A 164 -8.34 23.85 7.71
N ALA A 165 -7.28 23.04 7.77
CA ALA A 165 -6.43 22.85 8.95
C ALA A 165 -4.94 23.08 8.61
N PRO A 166 -4.54 24.32 8.28
CA PRO A 166 -3.18 24.64 7.83
C PRO A 166 -2.12 24.53 8.93
N GLN A 167 -2.54 24.34 10.18
CA GLN A 167 -1.64 24.12 11.32
C GLN A 167 -1.01 22.72 11.32
N LEU A 168 -1.60 21.76 10.59
CA LEU A 168 -1.08 20.39 10.51
C LEU A 168 0.12 20.31 9.56
N GLY A 169 1.12 19.51 9.94
CA GLY A 169 2.25 19.14 9.09
C GLY A 169 1.97 17.82 8.33
N PRO A 170 2.87 17.43 7.41
CA PRO A 170 2.68 16.24 6.59
C PRO A 170 2.81 14.91 7.34
N ASP A 171 3.63 14.86 8.41
CA ASP A 171 3.92 13.62 9.14
C ASP A 171 2.88 13.33 10.22
N ALA A 172 2.31 12.16 10.17
CA ALA A 172 1.38 11.69 11.20
C ALA A 172 1.31 10.16 11.26
N LYS A 173 0.92 9.66 12.43
CA LYS A 173 0.62 8.24 12.69
C LYS A 173 -0.71 8.14 13.40
N SER A 174 -1.55 7.18 13.00
CA SER A 174 -2.78 6.84 13.70
C SER A 174 -2.79 5.38 14.09
N GLN A 175 -3.36 5.06 15.25
CA GLN A 175 -3.56 3.69 15.72
C GLN A 175 -4.95 3.57 16.33
N LEU A 176 -5.69 2.58 15.88
CA LEU A 176 -7.04 2.28 16.38
C LEU A 176 -7.10 0.92 17.04
N SER A 177 -7.66 0.89 18.26
CA SER A 177 -8.04 -0.33 18.96
C SER A 177 -9.54 -0.55 18.84
N VAL A 178 -9.94 -1.49 17.98
CA VAL A 178 -11.33 -1.81 17.67
C VAL A 178 -11.80 -2.96 18.55
N VAL A 179 -12.98 -2.80 19.14
CA VAL A 179 -13.63 -3.83 19.96
C VAL A 179 -14.48 -4.72 19.07
N TYR A 180 -14.32 -6.03 19.22
CA TYR A 180 -15.10 -7.05 18.53
C TYR A 180 -16.02 -7.78 19.50
N LYS A 181 -17.29 -7.96 19.11
CA LYS A 181 -18.28 -8.81 19.75
C LYS A 181 -18.84 -9.79 18.73
N ASP A 182 -18.88 -11.05 19.08
CA ASP A 182 -19.32 -12.13 18.19
C ASP A 182 -18.61 -12.12 16.84
N GLY A 183 -17.30 -11.77 16.87
CA GLY A 183 -16.45 -11.69 15.68
C GLY A 183 -16.68 -10.47 14.78
N LYS A 184 -17.52 -9.50 15.17
CA LYS A 184 -17.83 -8.29 14.43
C LYS A 184 -17.28 -7.05 15.12
N PRO A 185 -16.73 -6.07 14.39
CA PRO A 185 -16.29 -4.80 14.96
C PRO A 185 -17.52 -3.99 15.42
N VAL A 186 -17.49 -3.46 16.65
CA VAL A 186 -18.64 -2.77 17.25
C VAL A 186 -18.31 -1.41 17.87
N GLY A 187 -17.04 -1.04 17.98
CA GLY A 187 -16.65 0.24 18.58
C GLY A 187 -15.15 0.39 18.71
N VAL A 188 -14.73 1.53 19.18
CA VAL A 188 -13.31 1.91 19.36
C VAL A 188 -13.04 2.11 20.86
N SER A 189 -12.10 1.33 21.41
CA SER A 189 -11.66 1.49 22.80
C SER A 189 -10.56 2.51 22.98
N SER A 190 -9.67 2.71 21.96
CA SER A 190 -8.67 3.77 22.00
C SER A 190 -8.30 4.29 20.62
N ILE A 191 -7.97 5.57 20.57
CA ILE A 191 -7.48 6.30 19.41
C ILE A 191 -6.14 6.93 19.82
N VAL A 192 -5.06 6.54 19.11
CA VAL A 192 -3.74 7.18 19.24
C VAL A 192 -3.49 7.94 17.96
N LEU A 193 -3.19 9.22 18.07
CA LEU A 193 -2.76 10.07 16.96
C LEU A 193 -1.50 10.82 17.34
N SER A 194 -0.45 10.67 16.55
CA SER A 194 0.72 11.54 16.60
C SER A 194 0.75 12.31 15.28
N THR A 195 0.56 13.62 15.32
CA THR A 195 0.50 14.46 14.12
C THR A 195 1.41 15.67 14.24
N GLN A 196 2.19 15.90 13.20
CA GLN A 196 3.03 17.08 13.10
C GLN A 196 2.16 18.33 13.06
N HIS A 197 2.60 19.39 13.77
CA HIS A 197 1.98 20.70 13.77
C HIS A 197 3.03 21.79 13.56
N LEU A 198 2.64 22.87 12.88
CA LEU A 198 3.57 23.92 12.44
C LEU A 198 3.72 25.04 13.48
N ASP A 199 2.77 25.17 14.40
CA ASP A 199 2.81 26.17 15.48
C ASP A 199 3.33 25.53 16.78
N GLU A 200 4.50 25.95 17.23
CA GLU A 200 5.14 25.46 18.46
C GLU A 200 4.35 25.80 19.75
N ALA A 201 3.41 26.74 19.69
CA ALA A 201 2.61 27.12 20.84
C ALA A 201 1.44 26.17 21.11
N MET A 202 1.03 25.37 20.12
CA MET A 202 -0.08 24.41 20.27
C MET A 202 0.26 23.31 21.27
N THR A 203 -0.68 23.07 22.17
CA THR A 203 -0.65 21.96 23.14
C THR A 203 -1.30 20.71 22.55
N SER A 204 -1.14 19.56 23.21
CA SER A 204 -1.84 18.31 22.83
C SER A 204 -3.36 18.46 22.87
N ASP A 205 -3.89 19.26 23.79
CA ASP A 205 -5.33 19.52 23.88
C ASP A 205 -5.82 20.39 22.71
N ASP A 206 -5.07 21.43 22.32
CA ASP A 206 -5.39 22.25 21.13
C ASP A 206 -5.40 21.41 19.85
N ILE A 207 -4.43 20.49 19.71
CA ILE A 207 -4.36 19.60 18.57
C ILE A 207 -5.52 18.60 18.59
N ARG A 208 -5.86 18.09 19.76
CA ARG A 208 -7.01 17.19 19.89
C ARG A 208 -8.31 17.91 19.49
N GLU A 209 -8.54 19.10 19.98
CA GLU A 209 -9.73 19.90 19.62
C GLU A 209 -9.80 20.16 18.09
N LEU A 210 -8.65 20.41 17.48
CA LEU A 210 -8.54 20.61 16.03
C LEU A 210 -8.89 19.34 15.22
N VAL A 211 -8.40 18.16 15.62
CA VAL A 211 -8.48 16.94 14.79
C VAL A 211 -9.70 16.07 15.10
N GLU A 212 -10.28 16.16 16.29
CA GLU A 212 -11.39 15.30 16.74
C GLU A 212 -12.59 15.33 15.79
N PRO A 213 -13.06 16.49 15.28
CA PRO A 213 -14.17 16.52 14.32
C PRO A 213 -13.90 15.67 13.07
N TYR A 214 -12.70 15.75 12.49
CA TYR A 214 -12.33 15.02 11.27
C TYR A 214 -12.20 13.52 11.51
N ILE A 215 -11.77 13.12 12.72
CA ILE A 215 -11.72 11.70 13.11
C ILE A 215 -13.13 11.13 13.23
N LEU A 216 -14.04 11.90 13.85
CA LEU A 216 -15.43 11.49 14.02
C LEU A 216 -16.20 11.41 12.69
N GLU A 217 -15.83 12.20 11.68
CA GLU A 217 -16.41 12.15 10.33
C GLU A 217 -16.18 10.80 9.62
N VAL A 218 -15.04 10.15 9.87
CA VAL A 218 -14.65 8.92 9.16
C VAL A 218 -14.95 7.65 9.94
N LEU A 219 -15.21 7.73 11.23
CA LEU A 219 -15.55 6.58 12.06
C LEU A 219 -17.06 6.30 12.04
N PRO A 220 -17.50 5.03 12.10
CA PRO A 220 -18.93 4.73 12.17
C PRO A 220 -19.61 5.38 13.38
N SER A 221 -20.80 5.90 13.15
CA SER A 221 -21.59 6.55 14.21
C SER A 221 -21.76 5.62 15.42
N GLY A 222 -21.52 6.14 16.63
CA GLY A 222 -21.63 5.42 17.87
C GLY A 222 -20.44 4.51 18.23
N TRP A 223 -19.39 4.44 17.41
CA TRP A 223 -18.19 3.68 17.74
C TRP A 223 -17.30 4.39 18.76
N VAL A 224 -17.28 5.70 18.74
CA VAL A 224 -16.59 6.52 19.74
C VAL A 224 -17.59 6.89 20.83
N THR A 225 -17.23 6.65 22.08
CA THR A 225 -18.05 6.89 23.26
C THR A 225 -17.25 7.68 24.31
N ALA A 226 -17.91 8.04 25.42
CA ALA A 226 -17.22 8.67 26.54
C ALA A 226 -16.14 7.78 27.20
N GLU A 227 -16.20 6.46 26.94
CA GLU A 227 -15.22 5.49 27.45
C GLU A 227 -14.01 5.31 26.49
N THR A 228 -14.08 5.86 25.27
CA THR A 228 -12.96 5.77 24.31
C THR A 228 -11.78 6.59 24.82
N ALA A 229 -10.63 5.93 24.98
CA ALA A 229 -9.40 6.60 25.38
C ALA A 229 -8.77 7.34 24.18
N TRP A 230 -8.39 8.60 24.39
CA TRP A 230 -7.73 9.43 23.40
C TRP A 230 -6.29 9.72 23.81
N HIS A 231 -5.37 9.51 22.87
CA HIS A 231 -3.94 9.81 23.02
C HIS A 231 -3.47 10.63 21.81
N VAL A 232 -3.65 11.94 21.86
CA VAL A 232 -3.23 12.86 20.78
C VAL A 232 -1.93 13.55 21.20
N ASN A 233 -0.88 13.38 20.41
CA ASN A 233 0.47 13.88 20.69
C ASN A 233 0.88 13.69 22.17
N PRO A 234 0.86 12.44 22.71
CA PRO A 234 1.00 12.21 24.15
C PRO A 234 2.39 12.61 24.70
N THR A 235 3.37 12.79 23.83
CA THR A 235 4.72 13.28 24.17
C THR A 235 4.83 14.81 24.11
N GLY A 236 3.73 15.51 23.76
CA GLY A 236 3.70 16.96 23.61
C GLY A 236 4.00 17.42 22.17
N LYS A 237 5.00 18.27 22.00
CA LYS A 237 5.32 18.90 20.71
C LYS A 237 5.79 17.91 19.65
N PHE A 238 5.23 18.05 18.45
CA PHE A 238 5.68 17.33 17.26
C PHE A 238 5.81 18.33 16.08
N VAL A 239 6.80 19.21 16.14
CA VAL A 239 7.04 20.27 15.14
C VAL A 239 7.98 19.80 14.03
N ILE A 240 9.03 19.07 14.38
CA ILE A 240 9.97 18.48 13.42
C ILE A 240 9.44 17.08 13.05
N GLY A 241 9.07 16.91 11.79
CA GLY A 241 8.56 15.64 11.26
C GLY A 241 9.28 15.20 9.99
N GLY A 242 8.88 14.05 9.49
CA GLY A 242 9.43 13.48 8.27
C GLY A 242 10.90 13.10 8.38
N PRO A 243 11.62 13.08 7.23
CA PRO A 243 13.03 12.65 7.18
C PRO A 243 14.01 13.49 7.99
N ASP A 244 13.64 14.69 8.46
CA ASP A 244 14.46 15.45 9.41
C ASP A 244 14.33 14.90 10.84
N GLY A 245 13.16 14.38 11.20
CA GLY A 245 12.93 13.81 12.54
C GLY A 245 13.45 12.38 12.66
N ASP A 246 13.28 11.57 11.62
CA ASP A 246 13.72 10.15 11.58
C ASP A 246 14.01 9.74 10.13
N ALA A 247 14.93 8.80 9.94
CA ALA A 247 15.27 8.31 8.62
C ALA A 247 14.18 7.38 8.05
N GLY A 248 13.93 7.51 6.74
CA GLY A 248 13.04 6.64 5.98
C GLY A 248 13.76 5.75 4.99
N LEU A 249 13.12 4.63 4.66
CA LEU A 249 13.56 3.69 3.64
C LEU A 249 12.37 3.03 2.96
N THR A 250 12.44 2.87 1.65
CA THR A 250 11.43 2.14 0.86
C THR A 250 11.19 0.74 1.41
N GLY A 251 9.92 0.34 1.52
CA GLY A 251 9.54 -1.02 1.91
C GLY A 251 9.60 -1.31 3.41
N ARG A 252 9.64 -0.30 4.27
CA ARG A 252 9.62 -0.48 5.74
C ARG A 252 8.22 -0.38 6.37
N LYS A 253 7.16 -0.22 5.59
CA LYS A 253 5.77 -0.13 6.06
C LYS A 253 4.84 -1.17 5.41
N ILE A 254 5.38 -2.35 5.09
CA ILE A 254 4.68 -3.41 4.36
C ILE A 254 3.41 -3.91 5.04
N ILE A 255 3.33 -3.87 6.35
CA ILE A 255 2.14 -4.26 7.12
C ILE A 255 1.07 -3.16 7.05
N VAL A 256 1.48 -1.89 7.10
CA VAL A 256 0.60 -0.72 6.87
C VAL A 256 0.06 -0.72 5.43
N ASP A 257 0.90 -1.09 4.47
CA ASP A 257 0.54 -1.16 3.05
C ASP A 257 -0.52 -2.22 2.75
N THR A 258 -0.67 -3.22 3.62
CA THR A 258 -1.52 -4.39 3.40
C THR A 258 -2.69 -4.46 4.39
N TYR A 259 -2.63 -5.32 5.43
CA TYR A 259 -3.80 -5.66 6.25
C TYR A 259 -3.64 -5.29 7.73
N GLY A 260 -2.62 -4.52 8.12
CA GLY A 260 -2.42 -4.05 9.50
C GLY A 260 -2.25 -5.18 10.53
N GLY A 261 -1.72 -6.32 10.11
CA GLY A 261 -1.51 -7.49 10.97
C GLY A 261 -2.71 -8.45 11.06
N ALA A 262 -3.82 -8.17 10.39
CA ALA A 262 -4.99 -9.05 10.38
C ALA A 262 -4.80 -10.31 9.50
N ALA A 263 -3.85 -10.30 8.59
CA ALA A 263 -3.49 -11.42 7.72
C ALA A 263 -1.97 -11.62 7.68
N PRO A 264 -1.50 -12.80 7.26
CA PRO A 264 -0.08 -13.04 7.01
C PRO A 264 0.49 -12.10 5.92
N HIS A 265 1.81 -11.97 5.90
CA HIS A 265 2.55 -11.23 4.87
C HIS A 265 3.74 -12.05 4.38
N GLY A 266 4.00 -12.03 3.07
CA GLY A 266 5.11 -12.79 2.47
C GLY A 266 6.48 -12.12 2.64
N GLY A 267 6.53 -10.85 3.03
CA GLY A 267 7.75 -10.08 3.26
C GLY A 267 8.16 -9.15 2.11
N GLY A 268 7.61 -9.32 0.90
CA GLY A 268 7.92 -8.49 -0.25
C GLY A 268 7.34 -7.07 -0.15
N ALA A 269 8.16 -6.05 -0.37
CA ALA A 269 7.72 -4.67 -0.50
C ALA A 269 7.16 -4.41 -1.90
N PHE A 270 6.29 -3.41 -2.03
CA PHE A 270 5.64 -3.05 -3.30
C PHE A 270 6.33 -1.87 -4.01
N SER A 271 6.49 -0.75 -3.31
CA SER A 271 6.95 0.50 -3.90
C SER A 271 8.32 0.38 -4.57
N GLY A 272 8.47 1.05 -5.70
CA GLY A 272 9.69 1.05 -6.50
C GLY A 272 9.87 -0.17 -7.41
N LYS A 273 8.97 -1.16 -7.37
CA LYS A 273 9.01 -2.37 -8.20
C LYS A 273 8.02 -2.29 -9.35
N ASP A 274 8.48 -2.50 -10.59
CA ASP A 274 7.60 -2.66 -11.75
C ASP A 274 6.79 -3.96 -11.64
N PRO A 275 5.64 -4.09 -12.38
CA PRO A 275 4.71 -5.20 -12.20
C PRO A 275 5.21 -6.57 -12.67
N THR A 276 6.42 -6.71 -13.19
CA THR A 276 7.04 -8.01 -13.45
C THR A 276 7.50 -8.69 -12.16
N LYS A 277 7.72 -7.91 -11.09
CA LYS A 277 8.06 -8.42 -9.76
C LYS A 277 6.81 -8.97 -9.09
N VAL A 278 6.78 -10.28 -8.88
CA VAL A 278 5.64 -11.01 -8.29
C VAL A 278 5.35 -10.57 -6.85
N ASP A 279 6.33 -10.06 -6.10
CA ASP A 279 6.14 -9.45 -4.79
C ASP A 279 5.01 -8.41 -4.81
N ARG A 280 4.92 -7.63 -5.89
CA ARG A 280 3.88 -6.63 -6.07
C ARG A 280 2.68 -7.18 -6.82
N SER A 281 2.87 -7.67 -8.04
CA SER A 281 1.78 -8.07 -8.93
C SER A 281 0.97 -9.24 -8.39
N ALA A 282 1.62 -10.27 -7.83
CA ALA A 282 0.91 -11.41 -7.27
C ALA A 282 0.27 -11.11 -5.90
N ALA A 283 0.79 -10.16 -5.11
CA ALA A 283 0.09 -9.68 -3.92
C ALA A 283 -1.19 -8.92 -4.28
N TYR A 284 -1.18 -8.13 -5.36
CA TYR A 284 -2.38 -7.48 -5.89
C TYR A 284 -3.38 -8.51 -6.44
N ALA A 285 -2.90 -9.52 -7.17
CA ALA A 285 -3.74 -10.62 -7.64
C ALA A 285 -4.35 -11.40 -6.47
N ALA A 286 -3.58 -11.72 -5.44
CA ALA A 286 -4.08 -12.40 -4.24
C ALA A 286 -5.17 -11.59 -3.53
N ARG A 287 -5.00 -10.24 -3.41
CA ARG A 287 -6.05 -9.35 -2.89
C ARG A 287 -7.28 -9.37 -3.77
N TYR A 288 -7.12 -9.24 -5.09
CA TYR A 288 -8.21 -9.29 -6.05
C TYR A 288 -9.03 -10.58 -5.92
N LEU A 289 -8.36 -11.73 -5.84
CA LEU A 289 -8.99 -13.03 -5.66
C LEU A 289 -9.74 -13.13 -4.33
N ALA A 290 -9.08 -12.80 -3.20
CA ALA A 290 -9.70 -12.84 -1.88
C ALA A 290 -10.95 -11.95 -1.81
N LYS A 291 -10.86 -10.73 -2.38
CA LYS A 291 -11.97 -9.79 -2.44
C LYS A 291 -13.16 -10.35 -3.25
N ASN A 292 -12.89 -10.95 -4.40
CA ASN A 292 -13.94 -11.55 -5.24
C ASN A 292 -14.58 -12.78 -4.59
N VAL A 293 -13.84 -13.62 -3.86
CA VAL A 293 -14.39 -14.72 -3.06
C VAL A 293 -15.39 -14.21 -2.03
N VAL A 294 -15.04 -13.15 -1.29
CA VAL A 294 -15.94 -12.58 -0.28
C VAL A 294 -17.12 -11.84 -0.91
N ALA A 295 -16.87 -11.07 -1.98
CA ALA A 295 -17.91 -10.33 -2.71
C ALA A 295 -18.96 -11.25 -3.35
N SER A 296 -18.56 -12.45 -3.83
CA SER A 296 -19.48 -13.44 -4.37
C SER A 296 -20.43 -14.04 -3.33
N GLY A 297 -20.16 -13.86 -2.04
CA GLY A 297 -20.88 -14.44 -0.93
C GLY A 297 -20.46 -15.86 -0.57
N MET A 298 -19.43 -16.42 -1.20
CA MET A 298 -18.91 -17.75 -0.89
C MET A 298 -18.31 -17.85 0.52
N ALA A 299 -17.82 -16.74 1.10
CA ALA A 299 -17.30 -16.68 2.46
C ALA A 299 -17.50 -15.30 3.09
N GLU A 300 -17.45 -15.23 4.44
CA GLU A 300 -17.45 -13.95 5.17
C GLU A 300 -16.05 -13.32 5.21
N LYS A 301 -15.02 -14.14 5.15
CA LYS A 301 -13.60 -13.76 5.07
C LYS A 301 -12.79 -14.83 4.35
N CYS A 302 -11.70 -14.41 3.74
CA CYS A 302 -10.87 -15.28 2.93
C CYS A 302 -9.42 -14.81 2.93
N THR A 303 -8.49 -15.74 3.17
CA THR A 303 -7.06 -15.57 2.87
C THR A 303 -6.73 -16.40 1.64
N ILE A 304 -6.01 -15.79 0.70
CA ILE A 304 -5.42 -16.48 -0.45
C ILE A 304 -3.90 -16.36 -0.33
N GLN A 305 -3.18 -17.47 -0.52
CA GLN A 305 -1.74 -17.47 -0.72
C GLN A 305 -1.41 -17.93 -2.12
N LEU A 306 -0.53 -17.19 -2.79
CA LEU A 306 0.13 -17.59 -4.03
C LEU A 306 1.62 -17.79 -3.77
N SER A 307 2.24 -18.77 -4.44
CA SER A 307 3.68 -19.00 -4.34
C SER A 307 4.31 -19.19 -5.70
N TYR A 308 5.52 -18.67 -5.88
CA TYR A 308 6.27 -18.73 -7.14
C TYR A 308 7.69 -19.19 -6.92
N ALA A 309 8.26 -19.80 -7.96
CA ALA A 309 9.70 -20.07 -8.06
C ALA A 309 10.29 -19.23 -9.19
N ILE A 310 11.53 -18.80 -9.01
CA ILE A 310 12.26 -18.05 -10.02
C ILE A 310 12.28 -18.79 -11.37
N GLY A 311 11.96 -18.08 -12.44
CA GLY A 311 11.96 -18.63 -13.81
C GLY A 311 10.80 -19.59 -14.13
N VAL A 312 9.85 -19.78 -13.22
CA VAL A 312 8.62 -20.57 -13.44
C VAL A 312 7.44 -19.62 -13.62
N SER A 313 6.65 -19.83 -14.69
CA SER A 313 5.52 -18.94 -15.02
C SER A 313 4.28 -19.23 -14.18
N ALA A 314 3.92 -20.48 -14.00
CA ALA A 314 2.75 -20.85 -13.19
C ALA A 314 3.06 -20.77 -11.69
N PRO A 315 2.08 -20.42 -10.83
CA PRO A 315 2.26 -20.51 -9.39
C PRO A 315 2.53 -21.97 -8.98
N LEU A 316 3.37 -22.16 -7.96
CA LEU A 316 3.64 -23.49 -7.39
C LEU A 316 2.44 -24.02 -6.60
N SER A 317 1.67 -23.12 -5.98
CA SER A 317 0.47 -23.46 -5.23
C SER A 317 -0.47 -22.25 -5.14
N ILE A 318 -1.75 -22.58 -5.03
CA ILE A 318 -2.84 -21.69 -4.63
C ILE A 318 -3.39 -22.29 -3.34
N TYR A 319 -3.44 -21.51 -2.27
CA TYR A 319 -4.02 -21.91 -1.00
C TYR A 319 -5.13 -20.94 -0.62
N CYS A 320 -6.25 -21.48 -0.16
CA CYS A 320 -7.40 -20.73 0.33
C CYS A 320 -7.73 -21.14 1.77
N ASP A 321 -8.02 -20.16 2.63
CA ASP A 321 -8.60 -20.41 3.94
C ASP A 321 -9.75 -19.42 4.17
N THR A 322 -10.96 -19.96 4.27
CA THR A 322 -12.17 -19.20 4.61
C THR A 322 -12.46 -19.16 6.11
N PHE A 323 -11.56 -19.69 6.93
CA PHE A 323 -11.68 -19.72 8.40
C PHE A 323 -12.98 -20.41 8.89
N GLY A 324 -13.46 -21.38 8.13
CA GLY A 324 -14.71 -22.08 8.40
C GLY A 324 -15.97 -21.26 8.12
N THR A 325 -15.88 -20.13 7.43
CA THR A 325 -17.02 -19.30 7.00
C THR A 325 -17.48 -19.62 5.58
N GLY A 326 -16.76 -20.52 4.88
CA GLY A 326 -17.07 -20.92 3.50
C GLY A 326 -18.40 -21.60 3.35
N GLN A 327 -19.15 -21.25 2.30
CA GLN A 327 -20.38 -21.93 1.87
C GLN A 327 -20.05 -23.20 1.07
N VAL A 328 -18.82 -23.31 0.59
CA VAL A 328 -18.24 -24.43 -0.15
C VAL A 328 -16.88 -24.77 0.44
N ALA A 329 -16.32 -25.93 0.09
CA ALA A 329 -15.00 -26.33 0.55
C ALA A 329 -13.90 -25.41 -0.02
N ASP A 330 -12.89 -25.09 0.78
CA ASP A 330 -11.76 -24.22 0.38
C ASP A 330 -11.06 -24.77 -0.89
N ALA A 331 -10.88 -26.09 -0.99
CA ALA A 331 -10.33 -26.73 -2.20
C ALA A 331 -11.17 -26.52 -3.47
N ALA A 332 -12.49 -26.33 -3.36
CA ALA A 332 -13.32 -26.01 -4.50
C ALA A 332 -13.09 -24.55 -4.96
N ILE A 333 -12.87 -23.63 -3.99
CA ILE A 333 -12.52 -22.23 -4.28
C ILE A 333 -11.15 -22.16 -4.97
N GLU A 334 -10.14 -22.91 -4.48
CA GLU A 334 -8.80 -22.98 -5.11
C GLU A 334 -8.89 -23.41 -6.57
N LYS A 335 -9.68 -24.46 -6.85
CA LYS A 335 -9.91 -24.94 -8.22
C LYS A 335 -10.65 -23.89 -9.08
N ALA A 336 -11.64 -23.21 -8.54
CA ALA A 336 -12.36 -22.16 -9.25
C ALA A 336 -11.45 -20.98 -9.61
N ILE A 337 -10.55 -20.60 -8.70
CA ILE A 337 -9.53 -19.56 -8.93
C ILE A 337 -8.61 -19.96 -10.08
N ASP A 338 -8.06 -21.17 -10.06
CA ASP A 338 -7.15 -21.68 -11.09
C ASP A 338 -7.79 -21.69 -12.49
N GLN A 339 -9.11 -21.93 -12.56
CA GLN A 339 -9.87 -21.91 -13.81
C GLN A 339 -10.27 -20.50 -14.27
N ALA A 340 -10.46 -19.56 -13.34
CA ALA A 340 -11.04 -18.25 -13.62
C ALA A 340 -10.01 -17.18 -14.00
N MET A 341 -8.74 -17.36 -13.63
CA MET A 341 -7.70 -16.34 -13.84
C MET A 341 -6.34 -16.99 -14.19
N ASP A 342 -5.73 -16.50 -15.26
CA ASP A 342 -4.33 -16.79 -15.55
C ASP A 342 -3.43 -16.11 -14.49
N LEU A 343 -2.80 -16.93 -13.66
CA LEU A 343 -1.93 -16.48 -12.56
C LEU A 343 -0.45 -16.47 -12.92
N THR A 344 -0.10 -16.56 -14.21
CA THR A 344 1.25 -16.25 -14.66
C THR A 344 1.56 -14.75 -14.46
N PRO A 345 2.81 -14.32 -14.29
CA PRO A 345 3.16 -12.90 -14.16
C PRO A 345 2.56 -12.04 -15.27
N ARG A 346 2.59 -12.51 -16.52
CA ARG A 346 1.97 -11.84 -17.67
C ARG A 346 0.44 -11.82 -17.58
N GLY A 347 -0.18 -12.93 -17.20
CA GLY A 347 -1.63 -13.04 -17.02
C GLY A 347 -2.15 -12.05 -15.98
N ILE A 348 -1.47 -11.96 -14.84
CA ILE A 348 -1.80 -10.99 -13.78
C ILE A 348 -1.69 -9.56 -14.29
N ARG A 349 -0.57 -9.19 -14.92
CA ARG A 349 -0.36 -7.83 -15.42
C ARG A 349 -1.43 -7.44 -16.46
N SER A 350 -1.76 -8.35 -17.34
CA SER A 350 -2.78 -8.15 -18.39
C SER A 350 -4.18 -8.02 -17.77
N LYS A 351 -4.56 -8.91 -16.86
CA LYS A 351 -5.89 -8.91 -16.22
C LYS A 351 -6.11 -7.66 -15.39
N LEU A 352 -5.12 -7.24 -14.62
CA LEU A 352 -5.22 -6.08 -13.74
C LEU A 352 -4.75 -4.77 -14.39
N GLY A 353 -4.25 -4.81 -15.63
CA GLY A 353 -3.83 -3.62 -16.38
C GLY A 353 -2.68 -2.86 -15.71
N LEU A 354 -1.67 -3.58 -15.19
CA LEU A 354 -0.64 -3.04 -14.32
C LEU A 354 0.50 -2.29 -15.05
N ASN A 355 0.63 -2.42 -16.36
CA ASN A 355 1.68 -1.77 -17.15
C ASN A 355 1.31 -0.29 -17.45
N LYS A 356 1.08 0.50 -16.40
CA LYS A 356 0.64 1.90 -16.46
C LYS A 356 1.25 2.71 -15.32
N PRO A 357 1.38 4.04 -15.46
CA PRO A 357 1.86 4.93 -14.39
C PRO A 357 0.75 5.19 -13.35
N ILE A 358 0.50 4.21 -12.49
CA ILE A 358 -0.61 4.22 -11.51
C ILE A 358 -0.12 4.07 -10.06
N TYR A 359 1.19 4.03 -9.82
CA TYR A 359 1.76 3.51 -8.58
C TYR A 359 2.02 4.56 -7.51
N GLN A 360 2.47 5.77 -7.82
CA GLN A 360 2.77 6.81 -6.83
C GLN A 360 1.58 7.05 -5.88
N ARG A 361 0.35 7.07 -6.40
CA ARG A 361 -0.87 7.28 -5.61
C ARG A 361 -1.21 6.11 -4.68
N THR A 362 -0.61 4.94 -4.90
CA THR A 362 -0.82 3.74 -4.07
C THR A 362 0.10 3.69 -2.86
N ALA A 363 1.19 4.44 -2.89
CA ALA A 363 2.28 4.36 -1.92
C ALA A 363 1.94 4.93 -0.53
N ALA A 364 0.78 5.52 -0.31
CA ALA A 364 0.32 6.00 0.98
C ALA A 364 -1.14 5.64 1.24
N TYR A 365 -1.49 5.49 2.52
CA TYR A 365 -2.86 5.17 2.99
C TYR A 365 -3.38 3.80 2.55
N GLY A 366 -2.48 2.82 2.40
CA GLY A 366 -2.76 1.43 2.02
C GLY A 366 -2.90 1.21 0.52
N HIS A 367 -2.35 0.08 0.05
CA HIS A 367 -2.53 -0.39 -1.33
C HIS A 367 -3.87 -1.07 -1.53
N PHE A 368 -4.54 -1.48 -0.44
CA PHE A 368 -5.82 -2.17 -0.42
C PHE A 368 -6.90 -1.35 0.29
N GLY A 369 -8.17 -1.70 0.06
CA GLY A 369 -9.29 -0.97 0.61
C GLY A 369 -9.55 0.38 -0.07
N ARG A 370 -9.27 0.46 -1.35
CA ARG A 370 -9.45 1.66 -2.19
C ARG A 370 -10.54 1.42 -3.24
N THR A 371 -10.95 2.48 -3.91
CA THR A 371 -11.86 2.41 -5.06
C THR A 371 -11.06 2.37 -6.35
N PRO A 372 -11.38 1.46 -7.29
CA PRO A 372 -10.75 1.46 -8.61
C PRO A 372 -10.92 2.81 -9.33
N ASP A 373 -9.83 3.34 -9.88
CA ASP A 373 -9.83 4.56 -10.68
C ASP A 373 -10.15 4.28 -12.15
N ALA A 374 -10.70 5.27 -12.86
CA ALA A 374 -11.06 5.14 -14.26
C ALA A 374 -9.87 4.90 -15.20
N ASP A 375 -8.66 5.30 -14.79
CA ASP A 375 -7.41 5.11 -15.57
C ASP A 375 -6.70 3.77 -15.27
N GLY A 376 -7.23 2.97 -14.33
CA GLY A 376 -6.75 1.65 -13.96
C GLY A 376 -6.02 1.59 -12.61
N GLY A 377 -5.89 2.70 -11.88
CA GLY A 377 -5.40 2.68 -10.50
C GLY A 377 -6.31 1.82 -9.63
N PHE A 378 -5.70 1.09 -8.69
CA PHE A 378 -6.41 0.16 -7.78
C PHE A 378 -7.31 -0.87 -8.47
N SER A 379 -7.01 -1.28 -9.70
CA SER A 379 -7.80 -2.26 -10.48
C SER A 379 -8.01 -3.60 -9.75
N TRP A 380 -7.09 -3.96 -8.85
CA TRP A 380 -7.18 -5.14 -7.99
C TRP A 380 -8.26 -5.06 -6.91
N GLU A 381 -8.90 -3.92 -6.77
CA GLU A 381 -10.06 -3.74 -5.89
C GLU A 381 -11.40 -3.97 -6.61
N ALA A 382 -11.41 -4.28 -7.90
CA ALA A 382 -12.61 -4.63 -8.65
C ALA A 382 -13.18 -5.99 -8.19
N THR A 383 -14.51 -6.15 -8.33
CA THR A 383 -15.23 -7.37 -7.95
C THR A 383 -15.88 -8.07 -9.16
N ASP A 384 -15.32 -7.83 -10.33
CA ASP A 384 -15.83 -8.33 -11.63
C ASP A 384 -15.60 -9.85 -11.86
N LEU A 385 -14.83 -10.52 -11.00
CA LEU A 385 -14.62 -11.96 -11.05
C LEU A 385 -15.61 -12.74 -10.15
N ALA A 386 -16.39 -12.06 -9.31
CA ALA A 386 -17.22 -12.69 -8.29
C ALA A 386 -18.24 -13.68 -8.86
N ASP A 387 -18.95 -13.31 -9.93
CA ASP A 387 -19.93 -14.20 -10.58
C ASP A 387 -19.26 -15.38 -11.26
N ALA A 388 -18.11 -15.19 -11.91
CA ALA A 388 -17.37 -16.26 -12.55
C ALA A 388 -16.89 -17.30 -11.53
N LEU A 389 -16.34 -16.86 -10.39
CA LEU A 389 -15.94 -17.76 -9.30
C LEU A 389 -17.12 -18.53 -8.74
N LYS A 390 -18.25 -17.85 -8.50
CA LYS A 390 -19.46 -18.49 -7.97
C LYS A 390 -20.03 -19.56 -8.90
N ASN A 391 -19.93 -19.35 -10.21
CA ASN A 391 -20.45 -20.30 -11.21
C ASN A 391 -19.49 -21.47 -11.48
N ALA A 392 -18.23 -21.38 -11.06
CA ALA A 392 -17.21 -22.42 -11.22
C ALA A 392 -17.17 -23.43 -10.07
N VAL A 393 -17.90 -23.19 -8.98
CA VAL A 393 -18.02 -24.03 -7.77
C VAL A 393 -19.40 -24.76 -7.73
#